data_dd019782153e46d4e6e22b908a292fd3
#
_entry.id   dd019782153e46d4e6e22b908a292fd3
#
_cell.length_a   1.000
_cell.length_b   1.000
_cell.length_c   1.000
_cell.angle_alpha   90.00
_cell.angle_beta   90.00
_cell.angle_gamma   90.00
#
_symmetry.space_group_name_H-M   'P 1'
#
loop_
_entity.id
_entity.type
_entity.pdbx_description
1 polymer ?
#
loop_
_entity_poly.entity_id
_entity_poly.type
_entity_poly.pdbx_seq_one_letter_code
_entity_poly.pdbx_strand_id
1 'polypeptide(L)'
;MKKMVFMLLLFGISTYCNMNIIDNDEFLKQKSVKDLSRLGCDYLQTWYYTEVLQVNTALENNQELCYNKIYQKGGISMYNPQLKTFLKVADCGSFNKAAEELYISPPAVVKQINLLESSLDLQLFTRTHRGILLTDAGKSLYHDAKYIIQYCHDSVSRAKNAMQNEDCIIRIGTSPMTPGQFLMDMWPQIHALCPDIKFQLVPFENTPENSREILKNLGKNIDIVAGLFDDGFLKSRKCAGFLISHEPIRCAVSIYNDLSEKKHLTVSDIHGKNLMMIQRGWNTYLDVMRDELLQNHSQINIVDFDMFTVSAFNQCENGNQLMICIDNWANVHPLLKVLPVDWDYTIPFGLLHSPNPSPNVKRFLDAVAQVINHSEN
;
A
#
# COMPACT_ATOMS: atom_id res chain seq x y z
N MET A 1 16.40 -8.12 30.74
CA MET A 1 15.79 -7.14 29.86
C MET A 1 15.31 -7.74 28.52
N LYS A 2 16.15 -8.43 27.71
CA LYS A 2 15.71 -9.02 26.42
C LYS A 2 14.57 -10.04 26.51
N LYS A 3 14.50 -10.88 27.57
CA LYS A 3 13.39 -11.82 27.79
C LYS A 3 12.06 -11.13 28.16
N MET A 4 12.13 -9.99 28.81
CA MET A 4 10.94 -9.23 29.23
C MET A 4 10.29 -8.47 28.04
N VAL A 5 11.10 -7.97 27.11
CA VAL A 5 10.60 -7.33 25.88
C VAL A 5 9.95 -8.36 24.95
N PHE A 6 10.50 -9.57 24.86
CA PHE A 6 9.94 -10.66 24.08
C PHE A 6 8.59 -11.18 24.67
N MET A 7 8.49 -11.26 25.99
CA MET A 7 7.23 -11.61 26.66
C MET A 7 6.15 -10.50 26.51
N LEU A 8 6.53 -9.24 26.56
CA LEU A 8 5.59 -8.12 26.39
C LEU A 8 5.03 -8.03 24.96
N LEU A 9 5.83 -8.38 23.95
CA LEU A 9 5.37 -8.49 22.56
C LEU A 9 4.39 -9.65 22.37
N LEU A 10 4.63 -10.81 22.98
CA LEU A 10 3.72 -11.97 22.94
C LEU A 10 2.42 -11.72 23.73
N PHE A 11 2.47 -11.02 24.85
CA PHE A 11 1.28 -10.68 25.65
C PHE A 11 0.45 -9.57 24.98
N GLY A 12 1.06 -8.60 24.31
CA GLY A 12 0.36 -7.55 23.55
C GLY A 12 -0.48 -8.11 22.39
N ILE A 13 0.03 -9.14 21.72
CA ILE A 13 -0.66 -9.81 20.60
C ILE A 13 -1.79 -10.72 21.11
N SER A 14 -1.59 -11.39 22.24
CA SER A 14 -2.58 -12.30 22.85
C SER A 14 -3.83 -11.59 23.38
N THR A 15 -3.74 -10.32 23.78
CA THR A 15 -4.89 -9.55 24.29
C THR A 15 -5.78 -8.98 23.18
N TYR A 16 -5.27 -8.89 21.94
CA TYR A 16 -6.02 -8.37 20.79
C TYR A 16 -6.66 -9.45 19.93
N CYS A 17 -6.15 -10.67 19.98
CA CYS A 17 -6.72 -11.81 19.27
C CYS A 17 -7.16 -12.86 20.30
N ASN A 18 -8.47 -13.10 20.40
CA ASN A 18 -9.05 -14.26 21.06
C ASN A 18 -8.73 -15.54 20.26
N MET A 19 -7.47 -15.81 20.02
CA MET A 19 -6.99 -17.00 19.32
C MET A 19 -6.46 -17.98 20.36
N ASN A 20 -7.08 -19.16 20.41
CA ASN A 20 -6.52 -20.33 21.07
C ASN A 20 -5.14 -20.61 20.47
N ILE A 21 -4.10 -20.31 21.24
CA ILE A 21 -2.72 -20.67 20.91
C ILE A 21 -2.62 -22.17 21.17
N ILE A 22 -2.72 -22.95 20.10
CA ILE A 22 -2.37 -24.36 20.12
C ILE A 22 -0.84 -24.45 20.16
N ASP A 23 -0.37 -24.96 21.29
CA ASP A 23 0.96 -25.53 21.57
C ASP A 23 2.12 -25.26 20.59
N ASN A 24 2.70 -24.08 20.67
CA ASN A 24 4.06 -23.84 20.17
C ASN A 24 5.15 -24.00 21.25
N ASP A 25 4.79 -24.50 22.43
CA ASP A 25 5.69 -24.67 23.58
C ASP A 25 6.69 -25.83 23.39
N GLU A 26 6.37 -26.80 22.53
CA GLU A 26 7.27 -27.93 22.22
C GLU A 26 8.40 -27.54 21.28
N PHE A 27 8.17 -26.66 20.32
CA PHE A 27 9.21 -26.21 19.38
C PHE A 27 10.28 -25.33 20.06
N LEU A 28 9.87 -24.50 21.02
CA LEU A 28 10.78 -23.62 21.75
C LEU A 28 11.56 -24.33 22.85
N LYS A 29 11.09 -25.48 23.37
CA LYS A 29 11.77 -26.28 24.39
C LYS A 29 12.93 -27.11 23.84
N GLN A 30 13.00 -27.33 22.53
CA GLN A 30 14.02 -28.21 21.92
C GLN A 30 15.27 -27.50 21.40
N LYS A 31 15.35 -26.16 21.41
CA LYS A 31 16.53 -25.43 20.91
C LYS A 31 17.14 -24.51 21.92
N SER A 32 18.46 -24.61 22.11
CA SER A 32 19.20 -23.76 23.03
C SER A 32 19.28 -22.31 22.50
N VAL A 33 19.39 -21.32 23.41
CA VAL A 33 19.53 -19.89 23.05
C VAL A 33 20.75 -19.62 22.15
N LYS A 34 21.75 -20.51 22.13
CA LYS A 34 22.92 -20.44 21.26
C LYS A 34 22.64 -20.84 19.82
N ASP A 35 21.67 -21.72 19.58
CA ASP A 35 21.26 -22.15 18.24
C ASP A 35 20.43 -21.09 17.53
N LEU A 36 19.63 -20.33 18.31
CA LEU A 36 18.82 -19.22 17.81
C LEU A 36 19.64 -17.98 17.44
N SER A 37 20.82 -17.80 18.05
CA SER A 37 21.73 -16.68 17.72
C SER A 37 22.64 -16.96 16.53
N ARG A 38 22.73 -18.21 16.06
CA ARG A 38 23.49 -18.63 14.87
C ARG A 38 22.63 -18.72 13.59
N LEU A 39 21.32 -18.78 13.74
CA LEU A 39 20.39 -18.58 12.63
C LEU A 39 20.24 -17.07 12.47
N GLY A 40 21.08 -16.52 11.62
CA GLY A 40 21.18 -15.08 11.39
C GLY A 40 19.86 -14.37 11.08
N CYS A 41 19.87 -13.06 10.95
CA CYS A 41 18.73 -12.16 10.70
C CYS A 41 17.74 -12.64 9.63
N ASP A 42 18.13 -13.50 8.71
CA ASP A 42 17.33 -14.01 7.61
C ASP A 42 16.11 -14.82 8.07
N TYR A 43 16.23 -15.59 9.16
CA TYR A 43 15.12 -16.42 9.65
C TYR A 43 14.04 -15.60 10.36
N LEU A 44 14.46 -14.55 11.07
CA LEU A 44 13.52 -13.61 11.72
C LEU A 44 12.81 -12.74 10.69
N GLN A 45 13.50 -12.39 9.63
CA GLN A 45 12.91 -11.62 8.53
C GLN A 45 11.94 -12.48 7.72
N THR A 46 12.28 -13.73 7.38
CA THR A 46 11.38 -14.66 6.71
C THR A 46 10.19 -15.03 7.57
N TRP A 47 10.39 -15.23 8.89
CA TRP A 47 9.31 -15.47 9.83
C TRP A 47 8.39 -14.26 9.97
N TYR A 48 8.95 -13.06 10.09
CA TYR A 48 8.19 -11.81 10.15
C TYR A 48 7.35 -11.60 8.88
N TYR A 49 7.92 -11.86 7.70
CA TYR A 49 7.17 -11.77 6.44
C TYR A 49 6.10 -12.86 6.29
N THR A 50 6.38 -14.07 6.72
CA THR A 50 5.40 -15.17 6.66
C THR A 50 4.26 -14.93 7.65
N GLU A 51 4.56 -14.48 8.86
CA GLU A 51 3.55 -14.14 9.87
C GLU A 51 2.78 -12.86 9.51
N VAL A 52 3.44 -11.83 9.00
CA VAL A 52 2.76 -10.60 8.53
C VAL A 52 1.90 -10.87 7.30
N LEU A 53 2.33 -11.72 6.37
CA LEU A 53 1.48 -12.18 5.27
C LEU A 53 0.33 -13.05 5.77
N GLN A 54 0.55 -13.97 6.70
CA GLN A 54 -0.53 -14.78 7.31
C GLN A 54 -1.46 -13.93 8.17
N VAL A 55 -0.95 -12.94 8.91
CA VAL A 55 -1.78 -11.99 9.67
C VAL A 55 -2.54 -11.05 8.73
N ASN A 56 -1.94 -10.59 7.64
CA ASN A 56 -2.67 -9.81 6.63
C ASN A 56 -3.72 -10.66 5.92
N THR A 57 -3.39 -11.90 5.54
CA THR A 57 -4.36 -12.84 4.96
C THR A 57 -5.44 -13.23 5.99
N ALA A 58 -5.08 -13.38 7.27
CA ALA A 58 -6.03 -13.64 8.35
C ALA A 58 -6.85 -12.40 8.74
N LEU A 59 -6.29 -11.20 8.61
CA LEU A 59 -7.03 -9.94 8.77
C LEU A 59 -7.96 -9.69 7.60
N GLU A 60 -7.56 -10.00 6.37
CA GLU A 60 -8.41 -10.00 5.19
C GLU A 60 -9.53 -11.04 5.33
N ASN A 61 -9.22 -12.28 5.75
CA ASN A 61 -10.21 -13.33 6.02
C ASN A 61 -11.11 -13.01 7.22
N ASN A 62 -10.60 -12.36 8.29
CA ASN A 62 -11.44 -11.93 9.41
C ASN A 62 -12.26 -10.68 9.07
N GLN A 63 -11.76 -9.77 8.24
CA GLN A 63 -12.58 -8.71 7.66
C GLN A 63 -13.67 -9.32 6.77
N GLU A 64 -13.38 -10.32 5.94
CA GLU A 64 -14.38 -11.04 5.16
C GLU A 64 -15.37 -11.81 6.04
N LEU A 65 -14.94 -12.44 7.13
CA LEU A 65 -15.82 -13.14 8.09
C LEU A 65 -16.69 -12.18 8.91
N CYS A 66 -16.17 -11.06 9.37
CA CYS A 66 -16.96 -9.98 9.95
C CYS A 66 -17.89 -9.35 8.91
N TYR A 67 -17.41 -9.16 7.71
CA TYR A 67 -18.15 -8.70 6.56
C TYR A 67 -19.36 -9.59 6.27
N ASN A 68 -19.16 -10.92 6.17
CA ASN A 68 -20.23 -11.87 5.89
C ASN A 68 -21.23 -11.99 7.05
N LYS A 69 -20.83 -11.92 8.31
CA LYS A 69 -21.73 -11.95 9.48
C LYS A 69 -22.61 -10.70 9.59
N ILE A 70 -22.12 -9.55 9.20
CA ILE A 70 -22.89 -8.28 9.22
C ILE A 70 -23.92 -8.25 8.08
N TYR A 71 -23.61 -8.90 6.95
CA TYR A 71 -24.47 -8.87 5.74
C TYR A 71 -25.51 -9.99 5.63
N GLN A 72 -25.41 -11.07 6.42
CA GLN A 72 -26.47 -12.08 6.50
C GLN A 72 -27.74 -11.58 7.21
N LYS A 73 -27.72 -10.42 7.86
CA LYS A 73 -28.91 -9.73 8.37
C LYS A 73 -29.37 -8.66 7.39
N GLY A 74 -30.00 -9.06 6.28
CA GLY A 74 -30.97 -8.28 5.49
C GLY A 74 -30.77 -6.76 5.35
N GLY A 75 -29.53 -6.26 5.34
CA GLY A 75 -29.25 -4.84 5.18
C GLY A 75 -29.40 -4.39 3.73
N ILE A 76 -30.05 -3.27 3.48
CA ILE A 76 -30.18 -2.64 2.17
C ILE A 76 -28.77 -2.28 1.70
N SER A 77 -28.30 -2.94 0.65
CA SER A 77 -27.02 -2.63 0.01
C SER A 77 -27.17 -1.38 -0.86
N MET A 78 -26.23 -0.43 -0.77
CA MET A 78 -26.19 0.75 -1.63
C MET A 78 -25.72 0.46 -3.06
N TYR A 79 -25.34 -0.78 -3.37
CA TYR A 79 -24.92 -1.23 -4.69
C TYR A 79 -25.59 -2.56 -5.04
N ASN A 80 -25.55 -2.93 -6.33
CA ASN A 80 -26.09 -4.20 -6.79
C ASN A 80 -25.32 -5.37 -6.17
N PRO A 81 -25.96 -6.23 -5.33
CA PRO A 81 -25.26 -7.34 -4.66
C PRO A 81 -24.60 -8.33 -5.62
N GLN A 82 -25.06 -8.42 -6.86
CA GLN A 82 -24.51 -9.30 -7.90
C GLN A 82 -23.09 -8.91 -8.29
N LEU A 83 -22.66 -7.65 -8.05
CA LEU A 83 -21.26 -7.22 -8.26
C LEU A 83 -20.29 -8.04 -7.40
N LYS A 84 -20.65 -8.41 -6.16
CA LYS A 84 -19.81 -9.28 -5.33
C LYS A 84 -19.63 -10.66 -5.95
N THR A 85 -20.74 -11.23 -6.45
CA THR A 85 -20.70 -12.53 -7.10
C THR A 85 -19.87 -12.47 -8.37
N PHE A 86 -19.99 -11.38 -9.13
CA PHE A 86 -19.18 -11.13 -10.33
C PHE A 86 -17.68 -11.10 -10.01
N LEU A 87 -17.26 -10.30 -9.00
CA LEU A 87 -15.87 -10.24 -8.57
C LEU A 87 -15.35 -11.61 -8.12
N LYS A 88 -16.13 -12.32 -7.29
CA LYS A 88 -15.73 -13.63 -6.78
C LYS A 88 -15.58 -14.67 -7.90
N VAL A 89 -16.48 -14.68 -8.90
CA VAL A 89 -16.34 -15.55 -10.07
C VAL A 89 -15.12 -15.22 -10.90
N ALA A 90 -14.82 -13.92 -11.05
CA ALA A 90 -13.63 -13.47 -11.76
C ALA A 90 -12.33 -13.92 -11.06
N ASP A 91 -12.27 -13.76 -9.72
CA ASP A 91 -11.11 -14.15 -8.92
C ASP A 91 -10.89 -15.67 -8.92
N CYS A 92 -11.97 -16.47 -8.82
CA CYS A 92 -11.89 -17.92 -8.78
C CYS A 92 -11.73 -18.58 -10.15
N GLY A 93 -12.05 -17.91 -11.26
CA GLY A 93 -12.10 -18.46 -12.61
C GLY A 93 -13.08 -19.63 -12.78
N SER A 94 -14.02 -19.82 -11.81
CA SER A 94 -14.95 -20.97 -11.77
C SER A 94 -16.19 -20.64 -10.96
N PHE A 95 -17.37 -20.94 -11.52
CA PHE A 95 -18.64 -20.81 -10.80
C PHE A 95 -18.72 -21.71 -9.58
N ASN A 96 -18.18 -22.92 -9.65
CA ASN A 96 -18.23 -23.87 -8.53
C ASN A 96 -17.36 -23.41 -7.37
N LYS A 97 -16.11 -22.97 -7.63
CA LYS A 97 -15.23 -22.43 -6.59
C LYS A 97 -15.82 -21.16 -5.98
N ALA A 98 -16.34 -20.25 -6.81
CA ALA A 98 -17.01 -19.04 -6.30
C ALA A 98 -18.24 -19.36 -5.43
N ALA A 99 -18.99 -20.39 -5.78
CA ALA A 99 -20.14 -20.86 -5.00
C ALA A 99 -19.71 -21.36 -3.61
N GLU A 100 -18.64 -22.14 -3.54
CA GLU A 100 -18.06 -22.62 -2.27
C GLU A 100 -17.64 -21.44 -1.38
N GLU A 101 -16.91 -20.47 -1.93
CA GLU A 101 -16.44 -19.29 -1.18
C GLU A 101 -17.58 -18.34 -0.79
N LEU A 102 -18.66 -18.28 -1.57
CA LEU A 102 -19.83 -17.47 -1.26
C LEU A 102 -20.87 -18.20 -0.39
N TYR A 103 -20.64 -19.48 -0.08
CA TYR A 103 -21.57 -20.34 0.67
C TYR A 103 -22.97 -20.41 0.06
N ILE A 104 -23.06 -20.44 -1.27
CA ILE A 104 -24.31 -20.60 -2.03
C ILE A 104 -24.18 -21.73 -3.08
N SER A 105 -25.29 -22.13 -3.67
CA SER A 105 -25.24 -23.18 -4.71
C SER A 105 -24.69 -22.65 -6.04
N PRO A 106 -23.98 -23.50 -6.84
CA PRO A 106 -23.51 -23.10 -8.17
C PRO A 106 -24.60 -22.57 -9.09
N PRO A 107 -25.83 -23.16 -9.14
CA PRO A 107 -26.94 -22.56 -9.90
C PRO A 107 -27.31 -21.15 -9.46
N ALA A 108 -27.21 -20.84 -8.14
CA ALA A 108 -27.47 -19.51 -7.63
C ALA A 108 -26.44 -18.48 -8.11
N VAL A 109 -25.14 -18.87 -8.16
CA VAL A 109 -24.08 -18.04 -8.72
C VAL A 109 -24.37 -17.75 -10.20
N VAL A 110 -24.65 -18.78 -11.01
CA VAL A 110 -24.96 -18.62 -12.44
C VAL A 110 -26.17 -17.71 -12.64
N LYS A 111 -27.22 -17.88 -11.82
CA LYS A 111 -28.41 -17.01 -11.88
C LYS A 111 -28.07 -15.55 -11.58
N GLN A 112 -27.24 -15.29 -10.57
CA GLN A 112 -26.83 -13.92 -10.21
C GLN A 112 -26.00 -13.27 -11.32
N ILE A 113 -25.08 -14.01 -11.95
CA ILE A 113 -24.29 -13.50 -13.08
C ILE A 113 -25.19 -13.21 -14.28
N ASN A 114 -26.08 -14.13 -14.66
CA ASN A 114 -27.00 -13.89 -15.77
C ASN A 114 -27.91 -12.67 -15.52
N LEU A 115 -28.35 -12.45 -14.29
CA LEU A 115 -29.16 -11.26 -13.92
C LEU A 115 -28.31 -9.98 -14.04
N LEU A 116 -27.04 -10.01 -13.63
CA LEU A 116 -26.16 -8.86 -13.79
C LEU A 116 -25.91 -8.56 -15.26
N GLU A 117 -25.52 -9.55 -16.05
CA GLU A 117 -25.28 -9.41 -17.49
C GLU A 117 -26.53 -8.88 -18.23
N SER A 118 -27.70 -9.43 -17.90
CA SER A 118 -28.97 -8.97 -18.47
C SER A 118 -29.32 -7.55 -18.06
N SER A 119 -29.04 -7.14 -16.82
CA SER A 119 -29.34 -5.79 -16.33
C SER A 119 -28.45 -4.72 -16.93
N LEU A 120 -27.24 -5.10 -17.35
CA LEU A 120 -26.24 -4.21 -17.95
C LEU A 120 -26.25 -4.29 -19.49
N ASP A 121 -26.96 -5.27 -20.07
CA ASP A 121 -26.90 -5.62 -21.49
C ASP A 121 -25.47 -5.89 -21.96
N LEU A 122 -24.68 -6.57 -21.13
CA LEU A 122 -23.29 -6.90 -21.36
C LEU A 122 -23.00 -8.36 -21.09
N GLN A 123 -22.14 -8.97 -21.89
CA GLN A 123 -21.54 -10.26 -21.58
C GLN A 123 -20.21 -10.03 -20.83
N LEU A 124 -20.13 -10.45 -19.58
CA LEU A 124 -18.99 -10.22 -18.70
C LEU A 124 -18.02 -11.40 -18.69
N PHE A 125 -18.52 -12.62 -18.97
CA PHE A 125 -17.73 -13.83 -18.96
C PHE A 125 -17.82 -14.62 -20.27
N THR A 126 -16.72 -15.26 -20.64
CA THR A 126 -16.63 -16.26 -21.69
C THR A 126 -16.31 -17.62 -21.07
N ARG A 127 -17.07 -18.67 -21.44
CA ARG A 127 -16.78 -20.06 -21.03
C ARG A 127 -15.77 -20.66 -21.97
N THR A 128 -14.70 -21.22 -21.43
CA THR A 128 -13.67 -21.93 -22.17
C THR A 128 -13.46 -23.34 -21.62
N HIS A 129 -12.78 -24.20 -22.37
CA HIS A 129 -12.39 -25.54 -21.89
C HIS A 129 -11.45 -25.50 -20.65
N ARG A 130 -10.82 -24.35 -20.37
CA ARG A 130 -9.92 -24.14 -19.23
C ARG A 130 -10.59 -23.44 -18.04
N GLY A 131 -11.86 -23.10 -18.14
CA GLY A 131 -12.60 -22.38 -17.11
C GLY A 131 -13.32 -21.16 -17.64
N ILE A 132 -13.56 -20.21 -16.76
CA ILE A 132 -14.31 -18.98 -17.04
C ILE A 132 -13.31 -17.82 -17.12
N LEU A 133 -13.39 -17.04 -18.17
CA LEU A 133 -12.54 -15.86 -18.40
C LEU A 133 -13.40 -14.62 -18.52
N LEU A 134 -12.89 -13.48 -18.07
CA LEU A 134 -13.51 -12.16 -18.30
C LEU A 134 -13.43 -11.79 -19.80
N THR A 135 -14.53 -11.26 -20.32
CA THR A 135 -14.52 -10.51 -21.58
C THR A 135 -13.81 -9.16 -21.39
N ASP A 136 -13.60 -8.39 -22.44
CA ASP A 136 -13.03 -7.05 -22.32
C ASP A 136 -13.97 -6.12 -21.54
N ALA A 137 -15.29 -6.23 -21.73
CA ALA A 137 -16.29 -5.56 -20.90
C ALA A 137 -16.18 -6.02 -19.43
N GLY A 138 -16.02 -7.33 -19.20
CA GLY A 138 -15.81 -7.88 -17.87
C GLY A 138 -14.55 -7.35 -17.19
N LYS A 139 -13.43 -7.24 -17.91
CA LYS A 139 -12.17 -6.68 -17.37
C LYS A 139 -12.36 -5.21 -16.96
N SER A 140 -13.00 -4.41 -17.81
CA SER A 140 -13.31 -3.02 -17.51
C SER A 140 -14.18 -2.92 -16.24
N LEU A 141 -15.29 -3.66 -16.20
CA LEU A 141 -16.21 -3.65 -15.06
C LEU A 141 -15.56 -4.18 -13.76
N TYR A 142 -14.60 -5.11 -13.85
CA TYR A 142 -13.96 -5.71 -12.69
C TYR A 142 -13.26 -4.66 -11.80
N HIS A 143 -12.51 -3.76 -12.40
CA HIS A 143 -11.85 -2.68 -11.67
C HIS A 143 -12.87 -1.70 -11.08
N ASP A 144 -13.84 -1.27 -11.87
CA ASP A 144 -14.87 -0.35 -11.42
C ASP A 144 -15.75 -0.94 -10.32
N ALA A 145 -16.09 -2.23 -10.40
CA ALA A 145 -16.92 -2.91 -9.39
C ALA A 145 -16.25 -2.95 -8.01
N LYS A 146 -14.94 -3.21 -7.94
CA LYS A 146 -14.19 -3.12 -6.68
C LYS A 146 -14.29 -1.73 -6.08
N TYR A 147 -14.07 -0.70 -6.89
CA TYR A 147 -14.16 0.68 -6.45
C TYR A 147 -15.56 1.07 -5.98
N ILE A 148 -16.60 0.71 -6.74
CA ILE A 148 -18.00 1.00 -6.39
C ILE A 148 -18.36 0.38 -5.04
N ILE A 149 -18.04 -0.88 -4.82
CA ILE A 149 -18.31 -1.57 -3.56
C ILE A 149 -17.61 -0.85 -2.40
N GLN A 150 -16.32 -0.57 -2.54
CA GLN A 150 -15.56 0.13 -1.51
C GLN A 150 -16.13 1.52 -1.24
N TYR A 151 -16.41 2.29 -2.28
CA TYR A 151 -16.98 3.64 -2.15
C TYR A 151 -18.33 3.64 -1.42
N CYS A 152 -19.20 2.67 -1.71
CA CYS A 152 -20.50 2.53 -1.01
C CYS A 152 -20.28 2.23 0.47
N HIS A 153 -19.35 1.36 0.83
CA HIS A 153 -19.02 1.07 2.22
C HIS A 153 -18.51 2.30 2.96
N ASP A 154 -17.57 2.99 2.37
CA ASP A 154 -16.99 4.21 2.94
C ASP A 154 -18.05 5.30 3.08
N SER A 155 -18.99 5.39 2.13
CA SER A 155 -20.11 6.33 2.19
C SER A 155 -21.02 6.05 3.39
N VAL A 156 -21.35 4.78 3.64
CA VAL A 156 -22.16 4.39 4.82
C VAL A 156 -21.39 4.66 6.11
N SER A 157 -20.10 4.36 6.14
CA SER A 157 -19.24 4.63 7.30
C SER A 157 -19.18 6.12 7.60
N ARG A 158 -19.01 6.98 6.59
CA ARG A 158 -19.05 8.44 6.75
C ARG A 158 -20.39 8.92 7.31
N ALA A 159 -21.50 8.39 6.78
CA ALA A 159 -22.82 8.76 7.27
C ALA A 159 -23.05 8.36 8.74
N LYS A 160 -22.56 7.17 9.12
CA LYS A 160 -22.62 6.72 10.53
C LYS A 160 -21.77 7.61 11.44
N ASN A 161 -20.54 7.93 11.04
CA ASN A 161 -19.66 8.81 11.79
C ASN A 161 -20.24 10.22 11.93
N ALA A 162 -20.90 10.75 10.90
CA ALA A 162 -21.60 12.03 10.95
C ALA A 162 -22.78 12.05 11.93
N MET A 163 -23.42 10.88 12.17
CA MET A 163 -24.49 10.77 13.18
C MET A 163 -23.97 10.73 14.62
N GLN A 164 -22.75 10.26 14.83
CA GLN A 164 -22.22 10.03 16.19
C GLN A 164 -21.55 11.25 16.83
N ASN A 165 -21.37 12.34 16.08
CA ASN A 165 -20.73 13.61 16.53
C ASN A 165 -19.41 13.42 17.32
N GLU A 166 -18.84 12.23 17.31
CA GLU A 166 -17.68 11.86 18.08
C GLU A 166 -16.61 11.29 17.15
N ASP A 167 -15.60 11.83 16.97
CA ASP A 167 -14.24 11.42 16.64
C ASP A 167 -13.63 12.29 15.53
N CYS A 168 -12.69 13.10 15.97
CA CYS A 168 -11.73 13.75 15.08
C CYS A 168 -10.82 12.70 14.45
N ILE A 169 -11.36 11.84 13.56
CA ILE A 169 -10.58 10.80 12.90
C ILE A 169 -9.93 11.36 11.64
N ILE A 170 -8.61 11.21 11.54
CA ILE A 170 -7.83 11.46 10.32
C ILE A 170 -7.61 10.12 9.61
N ARG A 171 -8.09 10.00 8.39
CA ARG A 171 -7.94 8.80 7.55
C ARG A 171 -6.70 8.93 6.71
N ILE A 172 -5.70 8.10 6.99
CA ILE A 172 -4.39 8.10 6.33
C ILE A 172 -4.36 6.94 5.33
N GLY A 173 -4.26 7.29 4.06
CA GLY A 173 -4.13 6.29 2.99
C GLY A 173 -2.74 5.65 3.02
N THR A 174 -2.69 4.32 2.95
CA THR A 174 -1.45 3.55 2.99
C THR A 174 -1.37 2.53 1.87
N SER A 175 -0.18 2.36 1.33
CA SER A 175 0.20 1.32 0.39
C SER A 175 1.70 1.02 0.56
N PRO A 176 2.26 -0.01 -0.05
CA PRO A 176 3.70 -0.24 -0.02
C PRO A 176 4.54 0.97 -0.47
N MET A 177 4.01 1.79 -1.39
CA MET A 177 4.68 2.99 -1.90
C MET A 177 4.38 4.26 -1.09
N THR A 178 3.44 4.19 -0.16
CA THR A 178 3.02 5.29 0.72
C THR A 178 3.00 4.81 2.17
N PRO A 179 4.15 4.36 2.72
CA PRO A 179 4.19 3.85 4.08
C PRO A 179 3.89 4.97 5.07
N GLY A 180 2.95 4.70 5.97
CA GLY A 180 2.58 5.66 7.02
C GLY A 180 3.50 5.59 8.25
N GLN A 181 4.59 4.81 8.20
CA GLN A 181 5.43 4.54 9.37
C GLN A 181 5.98 5.81 10.00
N PHE A 182 6.48 6.75 9.22
CA PHE A 182 7.02 8.01 9.75
C PHE A 182 5.99 8.81 10.55
N LEU A 183 4.71 8.77 10.17
CA LEU A 183 3.63 9.39 10.95
C LEU A 183 3.38 8.64 12.26
N MET A 184 3.56 7.32 12.26
CA MET A 184 3.44 6.52 13.49
C MET A 184 4.57 6.86 14.46
N ASP A 185 5.79 7.08 13.97
CA ASP A 185 6.93 7.45 14.78
C ASP A 185 6.74 8.85 15.42
N MET A 186 6.10 9.76 14.69
CA MET A 186 5.74 11.12 15.19
C MET A 186 4.46 11.14 16.05
N TRP A 187 3.66 10.07 16.01
CA TRP A 187 2.33 10.06 16.60
C TRP A 187 2.29 10.43 18.09
N PRO A 188 3.19 9.95 18.97
CA PRO A 188 3.17 10.34 20.37
C PRO A 188 3.25 11.85 20.58
N GLN A 189 4.03 12.55 19.78
CA GLN A 189 4.20 14.01 19.84
C GLN A 189 2.98 14.72 19.25
N ILE A 190 2.44 14.23 18.13
CA ILE A 190 1.21 14.76 17.52
C ILE A 190 0.03 14.59 18.49
N HIS A 191 -0.09 13.43 19.14
CA HIS A 191 -1.16 13.17 20.11
C HIS A 191 -1.07 14.06 21.35
N ALA A 192 0.14 14.40 21.78
CA ALA A 192 0.32 15.36 22.88
C ALA A 192 -0.21 16.75 22.55
N LEU A 193 -0.13 17.18 21.26
CA LEU A 193 -0.65 18.46 20.78
C LEU A 193 -2.16 18.42 20.48
N CYS A 194 -2.66 17.27 20.03
CA CYS A 194 -4.05 17.08 19.62
C CYS A 194 -4.61 15.76 20.18
N PRO A 195 -4.88 15.65 21.49
CA PRO A 195 -5.26 14.38 22.14
C PRO A 195 -6.64 13.85 21.72
N ASP A 196 -7.49 14.70 21.17
CA ASP A 196 -8.80 14.33 20.64
C ASP A 196 -8.75 13.79 19.20
N ILE A 197 -7.65 14.02 18.48
CA ILE A 197 -7.47 13.46 17.14
C ILE A 197 -7.09 11.98 17.23
N LYS A 198 -7.83 11.17 16.51
CA LYS A 198 -7.52 9.75 16.24
C LYS A 198 -7.14 9.60 14.79
N PHE A 199 -6.44 8.53 14.44
CA PHE A 199 -6.19 8.19 13.04
C PHE A 199 -6.72 6.81 12.70
N GLN A 200 -7.01 6.62 11.42
CA GLN A 200 -7.37 5.36 10.82
C GLN A 200 -6.49 5.14 9.59
N LEU A 201 -5.80 4.01 9.52
CA LEU A 201 -5.09 3.61 8.31
C LEU A 201 -6.10 3.04 7.32
N VAL A 202 -6.07 3.54 6.09
CA VAL A 202 -6.93 3.10 4.99
C VAL A 202 -6.06 2.51 3.89
N PRO A 203 -5.95 1.19 3.81
CA PRO A 203 -5.14 0.57 2.76
C PRO A 203 -5.76 0.79 1.40
N PHE A 204 -4.91 0.97 0.39
CA PHE A 204 -5.32 1.07 -1.00
C PHE A 204 -4.31 0.41 -1.94
N GLU A 205 -4.81 -0.07 -3.08
CA GLU A 205 -3.97 -0.59 -4.13
C GLU A 205 -3.37 0.56 -4.94
N ASN A 206 -2.04 0.60 -5.03
CA ASN A 206 -1.31 1.66 -5.71
C ASN A 206 -1.19 1.38 -7.21
N THR A 207 -2.32 1.45 -7.93
CA THR A 207 -2.35 1.45 -9.40
C THR A 207 -2.42 2.89 -9.93
N PRO A 208 -2.06 3.13 -11.20
CA PRO A 208 -2.14 4.47 -11.81
C PRO A 208 -3.55 5.08 -11.70
N GLU A 209 -4.59 4.27 -11.89
CA GLU A 209 -5.99 4.67 -11.86
C GLU A 209 -6.42 5.01 -10.44
N ASN A 210 -6.21 4.09 -9.48
CA ASN A 210 -6.56 4.28 -8.08
C ASN A 210 -5.83 5.49 -7.47
N SER A 211 -4.54 5.61 -7.72
CA SER A 211 -3.73 6.71 -7.22
C SER A 211 -4.28 8.06 -7.70
N ARG A 212 -4.63 8.17 -8.98
CA ARG A 212 -5.25 9.40 -9.52
C ARG A 212 -6.57 9.72 -8.85
N GLU A 213 -7.43 8.71 -8.72
CA GLU A 213 -8.78 8.90 -8.18
C GLU A 213 -8.74 9.23 -6.68
N ILE A 214 -7.86 8.58 -5.91
CA ILE A 214 -7.66 8.86 -4.48
C ILE A 214 -7.18 10.29 -4.28
N LEU A 215 -6.13 10.71 -4.99
CA LEU A 215 -5.56 12.05 -4.82
C LEU A 215 -6.54 13.15 -5.22
N LYS A 216 -7.33 12.94 -6.27
CA LYS A 216 -8.38 13.85 -6.71
C LYS A 216 -9.54 13.97 -5.71
N ASN A 217 -9.75 12.95 -4.88
CA ASN A 217 -10.86 12.86 -3.94
C ASN A 217 -10.42 12.88 -2.46
N LEU A 218 -9.23 13.41 -2.16
CA LEU A 218 -8.78 13.59 -0.78
C LEU A 218 -9.78 14.42 0.03
N GLY A 219 -10.01 14.01 1.27
CA GLY A 219 -11.04 14.56 2.15
C GLY A 219 -12.39 13.84 2.08
N LYS A 220 -12.55 12.86 1.18
CA LYS A 220 -13.75 12.00 1.13
C LYS A 220 -13.55 10.70 1.91
N ASN A 221 -12.77 9.76 1.39
CA ASN A 221 -12.50 8.45 1.99
C ASN A 221 -11.15 8.41 2.68
N ILE A 222 -10.19 9.10 2.14
CA ILE A 222 -8.84 9.29 2.65
C ILE A 222 -8.62 10.79 2.80
N ASP A 223 -8.10 11.21 3.92
CA ASP A 223 -7.82 12.62 4.18
C ASP A 223 -6.41 13.00 3.77
N ILE A 224 -5.47 12.09 3.99
CA ILE A 224 -4.04 12.34 3.82
C ILE A 224 -3.37 11.10 3.19
N VAL A 225 -2.44 11.36 2.28
CA VAL A 225 -1.52 10.34 1.72
C VAL A 225 -0.10 10.89 1.76
N ALA A 226 0.85 10.11 2.24
CA ALA A 226 2.26 10.47 2.17
C ALA A 226 2.82 10.21 0.77
N GLY A 227 3.65 11.10 0.24
CA GLY A 227 4.22 10.87 -1.08
C GLY A 227 5.12 11.99 -1.59
N LEU A 228 5.73 11.71 -2.74
CA LEU A 228 6.52 12.64 -3.51
C LEU A 228 5.60 13.57 -4.33
N PHE A 229 5.99 14.82 -4.47
CA PHE A 229 5.20 15.77 -5.26
C PHE A 229 6.05 16.92 -5.81
N ASP A 230 5.50 17.64 -6.76
CA ASP A 230 5.89 18.96 -7.20
C ASP A 230 4.63 19.76 -7.56
N ASP A 231 4.78 21.01 -7.94
CA ASP A 231 3.64 21.88 -8.27
C ASP A 231 2.83 21.36 -9.47
N GLY A 232 3.50 20.77 -10.46
CA GLY A 232 2.87 20.16 -11.62
C GLY A 232 2.03 18.96 -11.26
N PHE A 233 2.58 18.07 -10.40
CA PHE A 233 1.90 16.92 -9.87
C PHE A 233 0.65 17.32 -9.05
N LEU A 234 0.81 18.25 -8.09
CA LEU A 234 -0.29 18.73 -7.25
C LEU A 234 -1.43 19.30 -8.09
N LYS A 235 -1.10 20.15 -9.07
CA LYS A 235 -2.07 20.76 -9.98
C LYS A 235 -2.81 19.72 -10.82
N SER A 236 -2.09 18.75 -11.38
CA SER A 236 -2.68 17.71 -12.23
C SER A 236 -3.59 16.76 -11.44
N ARG A 237 -3.30 16.52 -10.16
CA ARG A 237 -4.06 15.66 -9.26
C ARG A 237 -5.13 16.40 -8.46
N LYS A 238 -5.21 17.75 -8.59
CA LYS A 238 -6.14 18.61 -7.85
C LYS A 238 -6.05 18.43 -6.33
N CYS A 239 -4.84 18.24 -5.82
CA CYS A 239 -4.55 18.13 -4.38
C CYS A 239 -3.57 19.22 -3.95
N ALA A 240 -3.38 19.37 -2.64
CA ALA A 240 -2.37 20.22 -2.02
C ALA A 240 -1.31 19.34 -1.36
N GLY A 241 -0.11 19.89 -1.16
CA GLY A 241 1.01 19.22 -0.51
C GLY A 241 1.47 20.01 0.70
N PHE A 242 1.66 19.33 1.81
CA PHE A 242 2.34 19.83 3.00
C PHE A 242 3.76 19.25 2.99
N LEU A 243 4.77 20.10 2.77
CA LEU A 243 6.17 19.68 2.70
C LEU A 243 6.67 19.23 4.07
N ILE A 244 7.27 18.06 4.14
CA ILE A 244 7.98 17.54 5.31
C ILE A 244 9.48 17.66 5.12
N SER A 245 9.99 17.18 3.99
CA SER A 245 11.42 17.09 3.72
C SER A 245 11.71 17.16 2.23
N HIS A 246 12.98 17.36 1.91
CA HIS A 246 13.54 17.07 0.59
C HIS A 246 14.32 15.76 0.71
N GLU A 247 13.72 14.67 0.23
CA GLU A 247 14.33 13.35 0.29
C GLU A 247 15.47 13.21 -0.71
N PRO A 248 16.66 12.75 -0.28
CA PRO A 248 17.73 12.43 -1.20
C PRO A 248 17.30 11.28 -2.13
N ILE A 249 17.58 11.44 -3.42
CA ILE A 249 17.35 10.35 -4.37
C ILE A 249 18.44 9.30 -4.17
N ARG A 250 18.03 8.07 -4.00
CA ARG A 250 18.84 6.88 -3.77
C ARG A 250 18.81 5.96 -4.98
N CYS A 251 19.57 4.89 -4.90
CA CYS A 251 19.58 3.84 -5.91
C CYS A 251 19.23 2.49 -5.27
N ALA A 252 18.20 1.83 -5.75
CA ALA A 252 17.90 0.45 -5.41
C ALA A 252 18.74 -0.50 -6.28
N VAL A 253 19.33 -1.49 -5.65
CA VAL A 253 20.26 -2.45 -6.25
C VAL A 253 19.89 -3.84 -5.75
N SER A 254 19.85 -4.85 -6.64
CA SER A 254 19.66 -6.24 -6.22
C SER A 254 20.78 -6.69 -5.26
N ILE A 255 20.40 -7.41 -4.20
CA ILE A 255 21.38 -7.99 -3.26
C ILE A 255 22.37 -8.95 -3.96
N TYR A 256 22.03 -9.44 -5.14
CA TYR A 256 22.88 -10.32 -5.98
C TYR A 256 23.77 -9.52 -6.94
N ASN A 257 23.65 -8.20 -6.99
CA ASN A 257 24.52 -7.35 -7.80
C ASN A 257 25.78 -6.97 -7.01
N ASP A 258 26.95 -6.96 -7.64
CA ASP A 258 28.23 -6.64 -7.01
C ASP A 258 28.21 -5.26 -6.32
N LEU A 259 27.41 -4.32 -6.82
CA LEU A 259 27.24 -3.01 -6.21
C LEU A 259 26.58 -3.06 -4.83
N SER A 260 25.88 -4.13 -4.50
CA SER A 260 25.21 -4.29 -3.20
C SER A 260 26.20 -4.40 -2.03
N GLU A 261 27.45 -4.83 -2.29
CA GLU A 261 28.54 -4.87 -1.32
C GLU A 261 28.99 -3.48 -0.86
N LYS A 262 28.71 -2.45 -1.66
CA LYS A 262 29.08 -1.08 -1.35
C LYS A 262 28.16 -0.49 -0.28
N LYS A 263 28.71 0.46 0.48
CA LYS A 263 27.93 1.30 1.40
C LYS A 263 27.43 2.57 0.73
N HIS A 264 28.05 2.95 -0.37
CA HIS A 264 27.83 4.18 -1.10
C HIS A 264 28.23 3.97 -2.57
N LEU A 265 27.41 4.44 -3.49
CA LEU A 265 27.70 4.40 -4.93
C LEU A 265 28.25 5.73 -5.40
N THR A 266 29.16 5.68 -6.35
CA THR A 266 29.54 6.83 -7.16
C THR A 266 28.75 6.83 -8.47
N VAL A 267 28.57 8.00 -9.11
CA VAL A 267 27.95 8.06 -10.43
C VAL A 267 28.69 7.19 -11.45
N SER A 268 30.01 7.07 -11.30
CA SER A 268 30.84 6.18 -12.15
C SER A 268 30.50 4.70 -11.99
N ASP A 269 30.01 4.25 -10.84
CA ASP A 269 29.56 2.88 -10.63
C ASP A 269 28.32 2.54 -11.46
N ILE A 270 27.54 3.55 -11.82
CA ILE A 270 26.31 3.44 -12.61
C ILE A 270 26.62 3.46 -14.13
N HIS A 271 27.81 3.90 -14.55
CA HIS A 271 28.18 3.89 -15.96
C HIS A 271 28.11 2.48 -16.56
N GLY A 272 27.56 2.36 -17.75
CA GLY A 272 27.34 1.08 -18.43
C GLY A 272 26.21 0.23 -17.86
N LYS A 273 25.48 0.74 -16.88
CA LYS A 273 24.32 0.04 -16.28
C LYS A 273 23.00 0.59 -16.79
N ASN A 274 21.96 -0.22 -16.64
CA ASN A 274 20.59 0.20 -16.85
C ASN A 274 20.07 0.85 -15.55
N LEU A 275 19.73 2.13 -15.61
CA LEU A 275 19.12 2.87 -14.52
C LEU A 275 17.63 3.09 -14.82
N MET A 276 16.77 2.44 -14.08
CA MET A 276 15.33 2.64 -14.17
C MET A 276 14.96 3.98 -13.58
N MET A 277 14.28 4.80 -14.35
CA MET A 277 13.74 6.11 -13.96
C MET A 277 12.28 6.20 -14.37
N ILE A 278 11.47 6.86 -13.56
CA ILE A 278 10.07 7.10 -13.94
C ILE A 278 10.02 7.94 -15.23
N GLN A 279 9.06 7.65 -16.08
CA GLN A 279 8.91 8.34 -17.37
C GLN A 279 8.82 9.86 -17.20
N ARG A 280 9.26 10.57 -18.22
CA ARG A 280 9.27 12.04 -18.27
C ARG A 280 7.87 12.63 -18.06
N GLY A 281 7.81 13.76 -17.36
CA GLY A 281 6.57 14.49 -17.08
C GLY A 281 5.83 14.04 -15.83
N TRP A 282 6.39 13.07 -15.10
CA TRP A 282 5.80 12.65 -13.82
C TRP A 282 6.14 13.62 -12.67
N ASN A 283 7.38 14.12 -12.65
CA ASN A 283 7.88 15.06 -11.63
C ASN A 283 9.05 15.87 -12.20
N THR A 284 9.03 17.18 -12.02
CA THR A 284 10.02 18.10 -12.58
C THR A 284 11.43 17.90 -12.02
N TYR A 285 11.56 17.52 -10.74
CA TYR A 285 12.87 17.23 -10.13
C TYR A 285 13.54 16.02 -10.78
N LEU A 286 12.76 14.99 -11.09
CA LEU A 286 13.27 13.79 -11.75
C LEU A 286 13.54 14.04 -13.25
N ASP A 287 12.79 14.93 -13.88
CA ASP A 287 13.05 15.35 -15.27
C ASP A 287 14.38 16.12 -15.37
N VAL A 288 14.64 17.04 -14.44
CA VAL A 288 15.92 17.78 -14.36
C VAL A 288 17.09 16.81 -14.13
N MET A 289 16.96 15.90 -13.15
CA MET A 289 17.96 14.85 -12.90
C MET A 289 18.24 14.04 -14.17
N ARG A 290 17.20 13.61 -14.87
CA ARG A 290 17.31 12.85 -16.13
C ARG A 290 18.09 13.62 -17.18
N ASP A 291 17.76 14.89 -17.40
CA ASP A 291 18.42 15.73 -18.40
C ASP A 291 19.91 15.90 -18.10
N GLU A 292 20.24 16.11 -16.84
CA GLU A 292 21.62 16.27 -16.39
C GLU A 292 22.41 14.96 -16.52
N LEU A 293 21.82 13.82 -16.16
CA LEU A 293 22.43 12.50 -16.36
C LEU A 293 22.67 12.20 -17.84
N LEU A 294 21.72 12.49 -18.72
CA LEU A 294 21.88 12.29 -20.17
C LEU A 294 22.97 13.19 -20.77
N GLN A 295 23.07 14.41 -20.26
CA GLN A 295 24.07 15.38 -20.75
C GLN A 295 25.47 15.04 -20.27
N ASN A 296 25.64 14.73 -18.99
CA ASN A 296 26.95 14.63 -18.34
C ASN A 296 27.43 13.18 -18.16
N HIS A 297 26.54 12.19 -18.22
CA HIS A 297 26.80 10.78 -17.96
C HIS A 297 26.12 9.87 -19.01
N SER A 298 26.39 10.14 -20.28
CA SER A 298 25.79 9.42 -21.43
C SER A 298 26.07 7.91 -21.45
N GLN A 299 26.96 7.42 -20.59
CA GLN A 299 27.22 6.00 -20.40
C GLN A 299 26.14 5.29 -19.56
N ILE A 300 25.25 6.05 -18.90
CA ILE A 300 24.12 5.50 -18.16
C ILE A 300 22.99 5.23 -19.13
N ASN A 301 22.52 3.98 -19.19
CA ASN A 301 21.35 3.65 -20.00
C ASN A 301 20.07 3.82 -19.18
N ILE A 302 19.30 4.89 -19.47
CA ILE A 302 18.04 5.16 -18.78
C ILE A 302 16.93 4.26 -19.33
N VAL A 303 16.27 3.53 -18.44
CA VAL A 303 15.12 2.64 -18.74
C VAL A 303 13.87 3.22 -18.10
N ASP A 304 12.87 3.52 -18.91
CA ASP A 304 11.62 4.13 -18.43
C ASP A 304 10.70 3.10 -17.77
N PHE A 305 9.99 3.55 -16.71
CA PHE A 305 8.84 2.86 -16.15
C PHE A 305 7.72 3.87 -15.84
N ASP A 306 6.49 3.41 -15.79
CA ASP A 306 5.31 4.29 -15.77
C ASP A 306 4.98 4.84 -14.38
N MET A 307 5.19 4.04 -13.32
CA MET A 307 4.82 4.39 -11.96
C MET A 307 5.63 3.61 -10.94
N PHE A 308 5.95 4.23 -9.81
CA PHE A 308 6.52 3.53 -8.65
C PHE A 308 5.48 2.57 -8.06
N THR A 309 5.70 1.28 -8.27
CA THR A 309 4.86 0.17 -7.78
C THR A 309 5.74 -0.98 -7.35
N VAL A 310 5.21 -1.91 -6.55
CA VAL A 310 5.91 -3.15 -6.22
C VAL A 310 6.34 -3.91 -7.49
N SER A 311 5.54 -3.86 -8.56
CA SER A 311 5.88 -4.45 -9.85
C SER A 311 7.13 -3.84 -10.48
N ALA A 312 7.31 -2.51 -10.37
CA ALA A 312 8.53 -1.86 -10.87
C ALA A 312 9.78 -2.31 -10.07
N PHE A 313 9.65 -2.49 -8.75
CA PHE A 313 10.71 -3.04 -7.91
C PHE A 313 11.03 -4.49 -8.29
N ASN A 314 10.02 -5.33 -8.52
CA ASN A 314 10.22 -6.69 -9.03
C ASN A 314 10.92 -6.69 -10.40
N GLN A 315 10.57 -5.77 -11.30
CA GLN A 315 11.25 -5.64 -12.60
C GLN A 315 12.71 -5.23 -12.45
N CYS A 316 13.01 -4.33 -11.54
CA CYS A 316 14.38 -3.92 -11.21
C CYS A 316 15.21 -5.11 -10.74
N GLU A 317 14.70 -5.89 -9.81
CA GLU A 317 15.37 -7.07 -9.25
C GLU A 317 15.58 -8.15 -10.32
N ASN A 318 14.51 -8.59 -11.00
CA ASN A 318 14.55 -9.65 -12.02
C ASN A 318 15.46 -9.29 -13.20
N GLY A 319 15.53 -8.02 -13.58
CA GLY A 319 16.37 -7.51 -14.65
C GLY A 319 17.81 -7.21 -14.23
N ASN A 320 18.15 -7.39 -12.95
CA ASN A 320 19.40 -6.96 -12.36
C ASN A 320 19.77 -5.51 -12.76
N GLN A 321 18.76 -4.65 -12.75
CA GLN A 321 18.88 -3.23 -13.08
C GLN A 321 19.07 -2.42 -11.80
N LEU A 322 19.41 -1.15 -11.97
CA LEU A 322 19.41 -0.15 -10.92
C LEU A 322 18.11 0.64 -11.01
N MET A 323 17.59 1.16 -9.91
CA MET A 323 16.37 1.99 -9.94
C MET A 323 16.51 3.18 -8.99
N ILE A 324 16.12 4.37 -9.43
CA ILE A 324 16.00 5.50 -8.53
C ILE A 324 14.90 5.26 -7.50
N CYS A 325 15.16 5.61 -6.24
CA CYS A 325 14.21 5.46 -5.13
C CYS A 325 14.50 6.47 -4.03
N ILE A 326 13.82 6.37 -2.90
CA ILE A 326 14.04 7.13 -1.67
C ILE A 326 14.18 6.16 -0.49
N ASP A 327 14.72 6.64 0.63
CA ASP A 327 14.96 5.82 1.82
C ASP A 327 13.64 5.21 2.37
N ASN A 328 12.52 5.93 2.24
CA ASN A 328 11.21 5.44 2.69
C ASN A 328 10.75 4.15 1.98
N TRP A 329 11.36 3.80 0.85
CA TRP A 329 11.06 2.58 0.08
C TRP A 329 12.07 1.45 0.30
N ALA A 330 12.98 1.58 1.26
CA ALA A 330 14.02 0.59 1.54
C ALA A 330 13.46 -0.82 1.85
N ASN A 331 12.24 -0.89 2.39
CA ASN A 331 11.59 -2.15 2.78
C ASN A 331 10.51 -2.62 1.78
N VAL A 332 10.38 -2.00 0.61
CA VAL A 332 9.34 -2.37 -0.38
C VAL A 332 9.64 -3.72 -1.02
N HIS A 333 10.91 -4.04 -1.21
CA HIS A 333 11.32 -5.31 -1.84
C HIS A 333 12.47 -5.96 -1.08
N PRO A 334 12.34 -7.23 -0.62
CA PRO A 334 13.32 -7.89 0.25
C PRO A 334 14.67 -8.16 -0.40
N LEU A 335 14.72 -8.27 -1.73
CA LEU A 335 15.93 -8.55 -2.49
C LEU A 335 16.57 -7.30 -3.10
N LEU A 336 16.10 -6.11 -2.74
CA LEU A 336 16.70 -4.85 -3.14
C LEU A 336 17.26 -4.11 -1.92
N LYS A 337 18.46 -3.58 -2.07
CA LYS A 337 19.12 -2.73 -1.10
C LYS A 337 19.11 -1.30 -1.63
N VAL A 338 18.70 -0.37 -0.82
CA VAL A 338 18.73 1.06 -1.13
C VAL A 338 20.07 1.64 -0.69
N LEU A 339 20.80 2.22 -1.63
CA LEU A 339 22.14 2.76 -1.42
C LEU A 339 22.17 4.26 -1.73
N PRO A 340 22.89 5.06 -0.93
CA PRO A 340 23.19 6.44 -1.26
C PRO A 340 24.11 6.50 -2.49
N VAL A 341 23.99 7.58 -3.26
CA VAL A 341 24.82 7.88 -4.42
C VAL A 341 25.43 9.27 -4.23
N ASP A 342 26.62 9.51 -4.76
CA ASP A 342 27.36 10.78 -4.67
C ASP A 342 26.83 11.85 -5.65
N TRP A 343 25.55 12.06 -5.64
CA TRP A 343 24.86 13.12 -6.36
C TRP A 343 23.98 13.95 -5.41
N ASP A 344 23.69 15.19 -5.78
CA ASP A 344 22.95 16.14 -4.92
C ASP A 344 21.46 16.25 -5.31
N TYR A 345 20.88 15.20 -5.91
CA TYR A 345 19.48 15.22 -6.28
C TYR A 345 18.58 14.92 -5.10
N THR A 346 17.61 15.80 -4.90
CA THR A 346 16.55 15.63 -3.88
C THR A 346 15.18 15.81 -4.50
N ILE A 347 14.15 15.32 -3.80
CA ILE A 347 12.76 15.43 -4.24
C ILE A 347 11.86 15.77 -3.06
N PRO A 348 10.90 16.71 -3.21
CA PRO A 348 9.96 17.03 -2.14
C PRO A 348 9.11 15.82 -1.73
N PHE A 349 9.05 15.57 -0.42
CA PHE A 349 8.25 14.55 0.21
C PHE A 349 7.37 15.17 1.29
N GLY A 350 6.15 14.71 1.42
CA GLY A 350 5.25 15.22 2.45
C GLY A 350 3.86 14.62 2.41
N LEU A 351 2.90 15.36 2.94
CA LEU A 351 1.52 14.94 3.08
C LEU A 351 0.65 15.58 2.00
N LEU A 352 0.07 14.76 1.15
CA LEU A 352 -0.92 15.16 0.15
C LEU A 352 -2.29 15.19 0.81
N HIS A 353 -3.03 16.29 0.61
CA HIS A 353 -4.34 16.50 1.20
C HIS A 353 -5.27 17.27 0.27
N SER A 354 -6.55 17.39 0.62
CA SER A 354 -7.50 18.22 -0.13
C SER A 354 -7.02 19.68 -0.18
N PRO A 355 -7.18 20.42 -1.28
CA PRO A 355 -6.91 21.86 -1.32
C PRO A 355 -7.76 22.65 -0.30
N ASN A 356 -8.92 22.09 0.08
CA ASN A 356 -9.79 22.63 1.12
C ASN A 356 -9.93 21.60 2.25
N PRO A 357 -8.90 21.41 3.10
CA PRO A 357 -8.93 20.42 4.15
C PRO A 357 -9.94 20.78 5.25
N SER A 358 -10.50 19.75 5.88
CA SER A 358 -11.39 19.94 7.03
C SER A 358 -10.65 20.61 8.21
N PRO A 359 -11.37 21.24 9.17
CA PRO A 359 -10.74 21.83 10.34
C PRO A 359 -9.84 20.85 11.11
N ASN A 360 -10.25 19.57 11.21
CA ASN A 360 -9.45 18.54 11.88
C ASN A 360 -8.17 18.20 11.12
N VAL A 361 -8.23 18.14 9.79
CA VAL A 361 -7.03 17.94 8.95
C VAL A 361 -6.09 19.13 9.07
N LYS A 362 -6.59 20.36 9.11
CA LYS A 362 -5.76 21.56 9.36
C LYS A 362 -5.04 21.47 10.70
N ARG A 363 -5.78 21.19 11.79
CA ARG A 363 -5.19 21.02 13.13
C ARG A 363 -4.12 19.93 13.16
N PHE A 364 -4.37 18.82 12.46
CA PHE A 364 -3.40 17.73 12.33
C PHE A 364 -2.14 18.20 11.61
N LEU A 365 -2.26 18.89 10.47
CA LEU A 365 -1.11 19.41 9.71
C LEU A 365 -0.34 20.46 10.53
N ASP A 366 -1.02 21.31 11.29
CA ASP A 366 -0.39 22.29 12.19
C ASP A 366 0.40 21.57 13.31
N ALA A 367 -0.13 20.47 13.85
CA ALA A 367 0.57 19.66 14.84
C ALA A 367 1.81 18.97 14.23
N VAL A 368 1.70 18.41 13.01
CA VAL A 368 2.85 17.86 12.27
C VAL A 368 3.92 18.92 12.05
N ALA A 369 3.54 20.14 11.65
CA ALA A 369 4.47 21.26 11.48
C ALA A 369 5.24 21.57 12.76
N GLN A 370 4.55 21.60 13.91
CA GLN A 370 5.19 21.86 15.20
C GLN A 370 6.19 20.76 15.58
N VAL A 371 5.82 19.49 15.37
CA VAL A 371 6.69 18.34 15.67
C VAL A 371 7.97 18.39 14.83
N ILE A 372 7.86 18.68 13.53
CA ILE A 372 9.01 18.78 12.62
C ILE A 372 9.95 19.91 13.06
N ASN A 373 9.40 21.10 13.30
CA ASN A 373 10.20 22.27 13.72
C ASN A 373 10.92 22.06 15.07
N HIS A 374 10.35 21.24 15.97
CA HIS A 374 11.00 20.88 17.24
C HIS A 374 12.10 19.81 17.09
N SER A 375 12.06 19.02 16.02
CA SER A 375 13.07 17.97 15.76
C SER A 375 14.33 18.53 15.07
N GLU A 376 14.28 19.73 14.50
CA GLU A 376 15.39 20.41 13.83
C GLU A 376 16.20 21.32 14.79
N ASN A 377 15.72 21.55 16.03
CA ASN A 377 16.42 22.30 17.10
C ASN A 377 16.97 21.35 18.17
#